data_7b74a8a26be0214b5891e01d805bac36
#
_entry.id   7b74a8a26be0214b5891e01d805bac36
#
_cell.length_a   1.000
_cell.length_b   1.000
_cell.length_c   1.000
_cell.angle_alpha   90.00
_cell.angle_beta   90.00
_cell.angle_gamma   90.00
#
_symmetry.space_group_name_H-M   'P 1'
#
loop_
_entity.id
_entity.type
_entity.pdbx_description
1 polymer ?
#
loop_
_entity_poly.entity_id
_entity_poly.type
_entity_poly.pdbx_seq_one_letter_code
_entity_poly.pdbx_strand_id
1 'polypeptide(L)'
;MTKEKIKMKPSIWRRVDIQVSLFTAIVVALLTFSIFWFQYRITYNDTLISLRDQAEAIYGYVEKRLDKSTFDQVRTREDMEGDVYKQAHEAFQRIREISGVRYLYTAKMNEDGEFVYLIDCLDQSEPDFRYPGDLIE
;
A
#
# COMPACT_ATOMS: atom_id res chain seq x y z
N MET A 1 -54.74 -29.71 51.28
CA MET A 1 -54.77 -29.58 49.82
C MET A 1 -53.32 -29.36 49.31
N THR A 2 -52.68 -30.44 48.92
CA THR A 2 -51.29 -30.48 48.53
C THR A 2 -51.20 -30.23 47.02
N LYS A 3 -50.64 -29.06 46.57
CA LYS A 3 -50.42 -28.77 45.16
C LYS A 3 -49.20 -29.56 44.69
N GLU A 4 -49.43 -30.63 43.98
CA GLU A 4 -48.42 -31.41 43.28
C GLU A 4 -47.82 -30.54 42.15
N LYS A 5 -46.53 -30.11 42.27
CA LYS A 5 -45.80 -29.45 41.21
C LYS A 5 -45.43 -30.48 40.12
N ILE A 6 -46.18 -30.48 39.06
CA ILE A 6 -45.89 -31.26 37.86
C ILE A 6 -44.53 -30.72 37.31
N LYS A 7 -43.41 -31.42 37.53
CA LYS A 7 -42.12 -31.22 36.85
C LYS A 7 -42.28 -31.65 35.40
N MET A 8 -42.56 -30.71 34.51
CA MET A 8 -42.47 -30.94 33.07
C MET A 8 -41.02 -31.27 32.71
N LYS A 9 -40.72 -32.51 32.35
CA LYS A 9 -39.45 -32.89 31.74
C LYS A 9 -39.28 -32.09 30.46
N PRO A 10 -38.09 -31.46 30.19
CA PRO A 10 -37.89 -30.78 28.93
C PRO A 10 -38.07 -31.78 27.79
N SER A 11 -38.97 -31.47 26.88
CA SER A 11 -39.33 -32.30 25.73
C SER A 11 -38.06 -32.61 24.92
N ILE A 12 -37.92 -33.86 24.47
CA ILE A 12 -36.84 -34.32 23.57
C ILE A 12 -36.76 -33.42 22.34
N TRP A 13 -37.89 -32.93 21.86
CA TRP A 13 -37.97 -31.97 20.73
C TRP A 13 -37.21 -30.67 20.97
N ARG A 14 -37.20 -30.14 22.15
CA ARG A 14 -36.45 -28.94 22.49
C ARG A 14 -34.94 -29.13 22.43
N ARG A 15 -34.42 -30.33 22.64
CA ARG A 15 -33.01 -30.69 22.50
C ARG A 15 -32.63 -30.82 21.03
N VAL A 16 -33.51 -31.38 20.20
CA VAL A 16 -33.30 -31.52 18.75
C VAL A 16 -33.27 -30.14 18.09
N ASP A 17 -34.19 -29.23 18.43
CA ASP A 17 -34.25 -27.89 17.91
C ASP A 17 -32.96 -27.10 18.23
N ILE A 18 -32.42 -27.21 19.42
CA ILE A 18 -31.18 -26.57 19.84
C ILE A 18 -29.98 -27.15 19.05
N GLN A 19 -29.95 -28.47 18.86
CA GLN A 19 -28.86 -29.11 18.10
C GLN A 19 -28.87 -28.70 16.63
N VAL A 20 -30.05 -28.69 16.00
CA VAL A 20 -30.21 -28.26 14.61
C VAL A 20 -29.85 -26.79 14.46
N SER A 21 -30.30 -25.93 15.37
CA SER A 21 -29.99 -24.51 15.36
C SER A 21 -28.48 -24.27 15.52
N LEU A 22 -27.82 -24.97 16.43
CA LEU A 22 -26.38 -24.88 16.64
C LEU A 22 -25.60 -25.35 15.40
N PHE A 23 -25.99 -26.48 14.82
CA PHE A 23 -25.36 -27.00 13.62
C PHE A 23 -25.49 -26.02 12.44
N THR A 24 -26.69 -25.48 12.22
CA THR A 24 -26.91 -24.45 11.18
C THR A 24 -26.07 -23.22 11.40
N ALA A 25 -25.98 -22.74 12.65
CA ALA A 25 -25.14 -21.58 12.98
C ALA A 25 -23.65 -21.82 12.67
N ILE A 26 -23.14 -23.02 12.99
CA ILE A 26 -21.75 -23.39 12.68
C ILE A 26 -21.53 -23.45 11.17
N VAL A 27 -22.43 -24.06 10.40
CA VAL A 27 -22.33 -24.16 8.95
C VAL A 27 -22.31 -22.75 8.32
N VAL A 28 -23.23 -21.87 8.74
CA VAL A 28 -23.29 -20.49 8.26
C VAL A 28 -22.02 -19.74 8.61
N ALA A 29 -21.50 -19.90 9.82
CA ALA A 29 -20.25 -19.25 10.24
C ALA A 29 -19.05 -19.71 9.39
N LEU A 30 -18.93 -21.01 9.11
CA LEU A 30 -17.87 -21.57 8.26
C LEU A 30 -17.97 -21.08 6.83
N LEU A 31 -19.17 -21.03 6.25
CA LEU A 31 -19.37 -20.50 4.90
C LEU A 31 -19.01 -19.02 4.82
N THR A 32 -19.47 -18.23 5.78
CA THR A 32 -19.15 -16.78 5.83
C THR A 32 -17.65 -16.56 5.97
N PHE A 33 -16.98 -17.30 6.84
CA PHE A 33 -15.54 -17.23 7.01
C PHE A 33 -14.80 -17.61 5.72
N SER A 34 -15.22 -18.67 5.05
CA SER A 34 -14.63 -19.12 3.79
C SER A 34 -14.74 -18.07 2.68
N ILE A 35 -15.92 -17.46 2.53
CA ILE A 35 -16.16 -16.37 1.57
C ILE A 35 -15.27 -15.16 1.88
N PHE A 36 -15.24 -14.76 3.15
CA PHE A 36 -14.43 -13.62 3.59
C PHE A 36 -12.92 -13.85 3.34
N TRP A 37 -12.41 -15.05 3.66
CA TRP A 37 -11.04 -15.44 3.40
C TRP A 37 -10.69 -15.41 1.93
N PHE A 38 -11.55 -15.94 1.08
CA PHE A 38 -11.36 -15.96 -0.36
C PHE A 38 -11.37 -14.56 -0.96
N GLN A 39 -12.32 -13.72 -0.56
CA GLN A 39 -12.41 -12.32 -0.98
C GLN A 39 -11.19 -11.50 -0.53
N TYR A 40 -10.74 -11.68 0.71
CA TYR A 40 -9.55 -11.00 1.22
C TYR A 40 -8.32 -11.35 0.37
N ARG A 41 -8.15 -12.62 0.04
CA ARG A 41 -7.00 -13.09 -0.75
C ARG A 41 -7.00 -12.53 -2.18
N ILE A 42 -8.17 -12.48 -2.82
CA ILE A 42 -8.32 -11.88 -4.17
C ILE A 42 -8.01 -10.39 -4.11
N THR A 43 -8.67 -9.66 -3.23
CA THR A 43 -8.48 -8.19 -3.11
C THR A 43 -7.03 -7.82 -2.82
N TYR A 44 -6.36 -8.58 -1.97
CA TYR A 44 -4.95 -8.35 -1.65
C TYR A 44 -4.06 -8.51 -2.90
N ASN A 45 -4.24 -9.59 -3.67
CA ASN A 45 -3.48 -9.85 -4.89
C ASN A 45 -3.76 -8.78 -5.96
N ASP A 46 -5.02 -8.42 -6.17
CA ASP A 46 -5.41 -7.41 -7.15
C ASP A 46 -4.83 -6.03 -6.82
N THR A 47 -4.79 -5.68 -5.52
CA THR A 47 -4.17 -4.43 -5.06
C THR A 47 -2.67 -4.43 -5.33
N LEU A 48 -1.96 -5.52 -5.05
CA LEU A 48 -0.52 -5.62 -5.32
C LEU A 48 -0.21 -5.52 -6.82
N ILE A 49 -1.00 -6.17 -7.67
CA ILE A 49 -0.83 -6.09 -9.13
C ILE A 49 -1.06 -4.65 -9.60
N SER A 50 -2.13 -4.00 -9.15
CA SER A 50 -2.44 -2.62 -9.51
C SER A 50 -1.34 -1.64 -9.08
N LEU A 51 -0.78 -1.79 -7.88
CA LEU A 51 0.34 -0.97 -7.41
C LEU A 51 1.61 -1.19 -8.24
N ARG A 52 1.88 -2.43 -8.62
CA ARG A 52 3.00 -2.76 -9.49
C ARG A 52 2.85 -2.14 -10.88
N ASP A 53 1.67 -2.28 -11.48
CA ASP A 53 1.38 -1.72 -12.81
C ASP A 53 1.48 -0.18 -12.81
N GLN A 54 1.03 0.47 -11.74
CA GLN A 54 1.22 1.91 -11.55
C GLN A 54 2.70 2.29 -11.44
N ALA A 55 3.47 1.56 -10.64
CA ALA A 55 4.90 1.81 -10.49
C ALA A 55 5.65 1.64 -11.82
N GLU A 56 5.33 0.59 -12.59
CA GLU A 56 5.93 0.32 -13.89
C GLU A 56 5.58 1.40 -14.93
N ALA A 57 4.33 1.89 -14.92
CA ALA A 57 3.91 3.00 -15.78
C ALA A 57 4.66 4.30 -15.45
N ILE A 58 4.82 4.63 -14.16
CA ILE A 58 5.59 5.78 -13.69
C ILE A 58 7.06 5.65 -14.11
N TYR A 59 7.66 4.48 -13.88
CA TYR A 59 9.04 4.21 -14.27
C TYR A 59 9.25 4.39 -15.77
N GLY A 60 8.39 3.81 -16.62
CA GLY A 60 8.47 3.96 -18.07
C GLY A 60 8.28 5.40 -18.55
N TYR A 61 7.49 6.20 -17.83
CA TYR A 61 7.35 7.63 -18.14
C TYR A 61 8.62 8.43 -17.79
N VAL A 62 9.20 8.16 -16.62
CA VAL A 62 10.47 8.78 -16.16
C VAL A 62 11.60 8.44 -17.12
N GLU A 63 11.76 7.16 -17.48
CA GLU A 63 12.81 6.69 -18.37
C GLU A 63 12.75 7.35 -19.77
N LYS A 64 11.55 7.61 -20.27
CA LYS A 64 11.38 8.29 -21.58
C LYS A 64 11.64 9.79 -21.55
N ARG A 65 11.47 10.41 -20.40
CA ARG A 65 11.55 11.87 -20.26
C ARG A 65 12.87 12.38 -19.73
N LEU A 66 13.54 11.56 -18.94
CA LEU A 66 14.80 11.92 -18.30
C LEU A 66 15.92 11.04 -18.86
N ASP A 67 16.90 11.67 -19.48
CA ASP A 67 18.10 10.98 -19.94
C ASP A 67 18.94 10.55 -18.72
N LYS A 68 19.63 9.41 -18.83
CA LYS A 68 20.57 8.95 -17.80
C LYS A 68 21.62 10.00 -17.44
N SER A 69 22.04 10.79 -18.43
CA SER A 69 22.98 11.91 -18.21
C SER A 69 22.46 12.96 -17.21
N THR A 70 21.14 13.12 -17.08
CA THR A 70 20.51 14.00 -16.08
C THR A 70 20.87 13.58 -14.66
N PHE A 71 20.81 12.28 -14.39
CA PHE A 71 21.13 11.73 -13.07
C PHE A 71 22.63 11.75 -12.74
N ASP A 72 23.50 11.85 -13.73
CA ASP A 72 24.93 11.98 -13.52
C ASP A 72 25.37 13.41 -13.21
N GLN A 73 24.57 14.41 -13.60
CA GLN A 73 24.84 15.83 -13.39
C GLN A 73 24.34 16.34 -12.02
N VAL A 74 23.46 15.62 -11.36
CA VAL A 74 22.91 15.98 -10.03
C VAL A 74 23.59 15.13 -8.99
N ARG A 75 24.36 15.72 -8.08
CA ARG A 75 25.08 15.01 -7.01
C ARG A 75 24.97 15.67 -5.66
N THR A 76 24.91 17.00 -5.67
CA THR A 76 24.99 17.82 -4.47
C THR A 76 23.86 18.84 -4.42
N ARG A 77 23.72 19.48 -3.28
CA ARG A 77 22.71 20.51 -3.05
C ARG A 77 22.89 21.73 -3.97
N GLU A 78 24.12 22.05 -4.34
CA GLU A 78 24.42 23.17 -5.24
C GLU A 78 23.88 22.95 -6.65
N ASP A 79 23.77 21.68 -7.09
CA ASP A 79 23.24 21.31 -8.40
C ASP A 79 21.74 21.61 -8.56
N MET A 80 21.02 21.87 -7.46
CA MET A 80 19.58 22.21 -7.47
C MET A 80 19.29 23.55 -8.16
N GLU A 81 20.27 24.46 -8.24
CA GLU A 81 20.13 25.73 -8.95
C GLU A 81 20.21 25.55 -10.47
N GLY A 82 20.77 24.43 -10.93
CA GLY A 82 20.94 24.11 -12.34
C GLY A 82 19.60 23.80 -13.05
N ASP A 83 19.56 24.16 -14.35
CA ASP A 83 18.37 23.93 -15.19
C ASP A 83 18.01 22.44 -15.30
N VAL A 84 19.02 21.57 -15.27
CA VAL A 84 18.83 20.11 -15.34
C VAL A 84 18.03 19.59 -14.15
N TYR A 85 18.40 20.02 -12.93
CA TYR A 85 17.66 19.65 -11.73
C TYR A 85 16.22 20.20 -11.75
N LYS A 86 16.05 21.48 -12.08
CA LYS A 86 14.74 22.15 -12.12
C LYS A 86 13.79 21.45 -13.08
N GLN A 87 14.24 21.11 -14.28
CA GLN A 87 13.41 20.39 -15.27
C GLN A 87 13.03 18.99 -14.79
N ALA A 88 13.97 18.27 -14.18
CA ALA A 88 13.71 16.96 -13.64
C ALA A 88 12.76 17.01 -12.45
N HIS A 89 12.95 17.94 -11.53
CA HIS A 89 12.09 18.17 -10.38
C HIS A 89 10.65 18.53 -10.79
N GLU A 90 10.47 19.45 -11.76
CA GLU A 90 9.14 19.76 -12.31
C GLU A 90 8.48 18.53 -12.96
N ALA A 91 9.25 17.70 -13.66
CA ALA A 91 8.71 16.47 -14.23
C ALA A 91 8.23 15.50 -13.15
N PHE A 92 8.97 15.35 -12.05
CA PHE A 92 8.61 14.54 -10.90
C PHE A 92 7.37 15.07 -10.17
N GLN A 93 7.26 16.39 -9.99
CA GLN A 93 6.08 17.02 -9.41
C GLN A 93 4.81 16.75 -10.26
N ARG A 94 4.91 16.89 -11.58
CA ARG A 94 3.78 16.57 -12.48
C ARG A 94 3.37 15.09 -12.42
N ILE A 95 4.35 14.19 -12.34
CA ILE A 95 4.06 12.76 -12.18
C ILE A 95 3.33 12.51 -10.85
N ARG A 96 3.79 13.13 -9.75
CA ARG A 96 3.14 13.06 -8.44
C ARG A 96 1.68 13.50 -8.51
N GLU A 97 1.41 14.64 -9.15
CA GLU A 97 0.05 15.19 -9.31
C GLU A 97 -0.86 14.26 -10.12
N ILE A 98 -0.36 13.70 -11.22
CA ILE A 98 -1.17 12.84 -12.12
C ILE A 98 -1.39 11.45 -11.51
N SER A 99 -0.36 10.87 -10.88
CA SER A 99 -0.40 9.51 -10.36
C SER A 99 -0.98 9.40 -8.96
N GLY A 100 -1.04 10.53 -8.23
CA GLY A 100 -1.50 10.55 -6.83
C GLY A 100 -0.54 9.87 -5.85
N VAL A 101 0.69 9.55 -6.27
CA VAL A 101 1.72 9.02 -5.37
C VAL A 101 2.18 10.12 -4.41
N ARG A 102 2.40 9.76 -3.15
CA ARG A 102 2.85 10.74 -2.15
C ARG A 102 4.33 11.05 -2.26
N TYR A 103 5.14 10.04 -2.50
CA TYR A 103 6.58 10.13 -2.58
C TYR A 103 7.07 9.53 -3.89
N LEU A 104 7.88 10.28 -4.60
CA LEU A 104 8.59 9.84 -5.81
C LEU A 104 9.97 10.46 -5.79
N TYR A 105 10.99 9.65 -5.73
CA TYR A 105 12.37 10.11 -5.72
C TYR A 105 13.28 9.19 -6.51
N THR A 106 14.43 9.69 -6.89
CA THR A 106 15.52 8.89 -7.45
C THR A 106 16.66 8.76 -6.47
N ALA A 107 17.32 7.63 -6.53
CA ALA A 107 18.45 7.29 -5.69
C ALA A 107 19.61 6.80 -6.54
N LYS A 108 20.84 7.07 -6.07
CA LYS A 108 22.07 6.58 -6.66
C LYS A 108 22.99 6.05 -5.55
N MET A 109 23.79 5.08 -5.86
CA MET A 109 24.86 4.63 -4.97
C MET A 109 26.04 5.62 -5.05
N ASN A 110 26.50 6.13 -3.91
CA ASN A 110 27.69 6.96 -3.80
C ASN A 110 28.97 6.12 -3.88
N GLU A 111 30.14 6.78 -3.79
CA GLU A 111 31.45 6.09 -3.84
C GLU A 111 31.71 5.20 -2.62
N ASP A 112 31.03 5.46 -1.51
CA ASP A 112 31.11 4.68 -0.27
C ASP A 112 30.17 3.46 -0.28
N GLY A 113 29.36 3.27 -1.33
CA GLY A 113 28.41 2.17 -1.48
C GLY A 113 27.07 2.40 -0.79
N GLU A 114 26.76 3.63 -0.40
CA GLU A 114 25.53 4.02 0.26
C GLU A 114 24.55 4.65 -0.75
N PHE A 115 23.25 4.45 -0.55
CA PHE A 115 22.23 5.09 -1.39
C PHE A 115 21.99 6.53 -0.93
N VAL A 116 22.02 7.45 -1.89
CA VAL A 116 21.73 8.87 -1.68
C VAL A 116 20.59 9.33 -2.56
N TYR A 117 19.80 10.30 -2.06
CA TYR A 117 18.77 10.96 -2.85
C TYR A 117 19.40 11.80 -3.95
N LEU A 118 18.78 11.84 -5.14
CA LEU A 118 19.16 12.75 -6.21
C LEU A 118 18.08 13.78 -6.49
N ILE A 119 16.85 13.33 -6.77
CA ILE A 119 15.72 14.18 -7.09
C ILE A 119 14.54 13.68 -6.26
N ASP A 120 13.93 14.57 -5.51
CA ASP A 120 12.70 14.35 -4.77
C ASP A 120 11.56 15.12 -5.45
N CYS A 121 10.35 14.57 -5.47
CA CYS A 121 9.16 15.23 -6.04
C CYS A 121 8.53 16.26 -5.09
N LEU A 122 8.92 16.27 -3.83
CA LEU A 122 8.38 17.17 -2.82
C LEU A 122 8.83 18.61 -3.05
N ASP A 123 8.06 19.57 -2.55
CA ASP A 123 8.50 20.95 -2.48
C ASP A 123 9.55 21.10 -1.35
N GLN A 124 10.52 21.98 -1.54
CA GLN A 124 11.58 22.23 -0.54
C GLN A 124 11.03 22.74 0.81
N SER A 125 9.82 23.26 0.84
CA SER A 125 9.14 23.68 2.05
C SER A 125 8.48 22.53 2.83
N GLU A 126 8.34 21.37 2.20
CA GLU A 126 7.76 20.20 2.85
C GLU A 126 8.76 19.56 3.85
N PRO A 127 8.32 19.15 5.05
CA PRO A 127 9.23 18.64 6.09
C PRO A 127 9.92 17.32 5.70
N ASP A 128 9.31 16.57 4.80
CA ASP A 128 9.81 15.28 4.33
C ASP A 128 10.73 15.41 3.11
N PHE A 129 10.95 16.62 2.58
CA PHE A 129 11.82 16.86 1.44
C PHE A 129 13.26 16.42 1.72
N ARG A 130 13.88 15.76 0.74
CA ARG A 130 15.27 15.29 0.82
C ARG A 130 16.12 15.97 -0.25
N TYR A 131 17.29 16.44 0.17
CA TYR A 131 18.24 17.09 -0.71
C TYR A 131 19.09 16.08 -1.49
N PRO A 132 19.56 16.46 -2.69
CA PRO A 132 20.58 15.66 -3.40
C PRO A 132 21.80 15.43 -2.50
N GLY A 133 22.21 14.16 -2.38
CA GLY A 133 23.30 13.74 -1.52
C GLY A 133 22.91 13.32 -0.11
N ASP A 134 21.65 13.54 0.32
CA ASP A 134 21.18 13.01 1.62
C ASP A 134 21.15 11.48 1.57
N LEU A 135 21.57 10.85 2.68
CA LEU A 135 21.55 9.38 2.82
C LEU A 135 20.12 8.85 2.93
N ILE A 136 19.89 7.69 2.31
CA ILE A 136 18.67 6.92 2.48
C ILE A 136 18.90 5.94 3.61
N GLU A 137 18.21 6.16 4.75
CA GLU A 137 18.25 5.29 5.92
C GLU A 137 17.35 4.04 5.77
#